data_272aac9075889f4bc878299860059463
#
_entry.id   272aac9075889f4bc878299860059463
#
_cell.length_a   1.000
_cell.length_b   1.000
_cell.length_c   1.000
_cell.angle_alpha   90.00
_cell.angle_beta   90.00
_cell.angle_gamma   90.00
#
_symmetry.space_group_name_H-M   'P 1'
#
loop_
_entity.id
_entity.type
_entity.pdbx_description
1 polymer ?
#
loop_
_entity_poly.entity_id
_entity_poly.type
_entity_poly.pdbx_seq_one_letter_code
_entity_poly.pdbx_strand_id
1 'polypeptide(L)'
;MSEEKSLKLEGEELARVAVSSRMGAKQLQTIYRLVKTRPLAFVEAFVQRQIGREVRGFAGFVKALEILKKYGGNRGALEKVLMYAVMLYDYCEKEPVLKLKAVGEPIIKQVVEGRGVEFEGATMRLHGRNVEINVRVRRFYGNPKALAMEIEKALKAKEEFSNLNLRIWIESR
;
A
#
# COMPACT_ATOMS: atom_id res chain seq x y z
N MET A 1 10.07 -0.12 -25.32
CA MET A 1 9.84 0.50 -24.00
C MET A 1 11.04 1.37 -23.71
N SER A 2 10.86 2.65 -23.28
CA SER A 2 12.02 3.51 -22.97
C SER A 2 12.75 2.98 -21.74
N GLU A 3 14.09 3.21 -21.68
CA GLU A 3 14.92 2.83 -20.53
C GLU A 3 14.35 3.39 -19.22
N GLU A 4 13.94 4.65 -19.22
CA GLU A 4 13.35 5.32 -18.06
C GLU A 4 12.09 4.61 -17.54
N LYS A 5 11.22 4.13 -18.45
CA LYS A 5 10.02 3.37 -18.09
C LYS A 5 10.38 2.03 -17.45
N SER A 6 11.44 1.37 -17.93
CA SER A 6 11.93 0.12 -17.35
C SER A 6 12.47 0.34 -15.93
N LEU A 7 13.29 1.38 -15.72
CA LEU A 7 13.83 1.70 -14.39
C LEU A 7 12.73 2.05 -13.39
N LYS A 8 11.69 2.77 -13.83
CA LYS A 8 10.52 3.08 -13.00
C LYS A 8 9.77 1.82 -12.59
N LEU A 9 9.54 0.88 -13.51
CA LEU A 9 8.84 -0.38 -13.22
C LEU A 9 9.62 -1.23 -12.21
N GLU A 10 10.94 -1.31 -12.32
CA GLU A 10 11.77 -2.01 -11.34
C GLU A 10 11.76 -1.34 -9.97
N GLY A 11 11.76 0.00 -9.94
CA GLY A 11 11.60 0.74 -8.69
C GLY A 11 10.24 0.48 -8.03
N GLU A 12 9.17 0.44 -8.81
CA GLU A 12 7.84 0.08 -8.34
C GLU A 12 7.79 -1.35 -7.81
N GLU A 13 8.38 -2.31 -8.52
CA GLU A 13 8.47 -3.69 -8.07
C GLU A 13 9.21 -3.81 -6.72
N LEU A 14 10.35 -3.13 -6.58
CA LEU A 14 11.07 -3.09 -5.30
C LEU A 14 10.20 -2.49 -4.19
N ALA A 15 9.49 -1.39 -4.45
CA ALA A 15 8.59 -0.80 -3.48
C ALA A 15 7.49 -1.77 -3.03
N ARG A 16 6.86 -2.50 -3.96
CA ARG A 16 5.84 -3.52 -3.66
C ARG A 16 6.39 -4.67 -2.81
N VAL A 17 7.58 -5.17 -3.16
CA VAL A 17 8.24 -6.24 -2.38
C VAL A 17 8.64 -5.72 -1.00
N ALA A 18 9.13 -4.49 -0.88
CA ALA A 18 9.45 -3.86 0.39
C ALA A 18 8.21 -3.76 1.30
N VAL A 19 7.09 -3.25 0.79
CA VAL A 19 5.83 -3.17 1.52
C VAL A 19 5.33 -4.54 1.96
N SER A 20 5.25 -5.51 1.05
CA SER A 20 4.73 -6.84 1.34
C SER A 20 5.59 -7.61 2.35
N SER A 21 6.90 -7.39 2.35
CA SER A 21 7.84 -7.99 3.30
C SER A 21 7.97 -7.22 4.62
N ARG A 22 7.25 -6.10 4.77
CA ARG A 22 7.33 -5.19 5.92
C ARG A 22 8.71 -4.53 6.08
N MET A 23 9.42 -4.33 5.00
CA MET A 23 10.60 -3.47 4.95
C MET A 23 10.12 -2.01 5.05
N GLY A 24 10.57 -1.30 6.07
CA GLY A 24 10.11 0.08 6.29
C GLY A 24 10.69 1.07 5.27
N ALA A 25 9.95 2.15 4.98
CA ALA A 25 10.39 3.23 4.10
C ALA A 25 11.78 3.78 4.46
N LYS A 26 12.08 3.92 5.77
CA LYS A 26 13.40 4.37 6.25
C LYS A 26 14.54 3.43 5.87
N GLN A 27 14.31 2.12 5.83
CA GLN A 27 15.30 1.14 5.41
C GLN A 27 15.62 1.28 3.93
N LEU A 28 14.59 1.44 3.10
CA LEU A 28 14.74 1.69 1.66
C LEU A 28 15.46 3.02 1.38
N GLN A 29 15.08 4.10 2.08
CA GLN A 29 15.77 5.40 2.02
C GLN A 29 17.24 5.29 2.44
N THR A 30 17.55 4.45 3.43
CA THR A 30 18.93 4.23 3.87
C THR A 30 19.76 3.59 2.75
N ILE A 31 19.23 2.55 2.07
CA ILE A 31 19.92 1.92 0.94
C ILE A 31 20.15 2.94 -0.17
N TYR A 32 19.12 3.73 -0.54
CA TYR A 32 19.24 4.78 -1.55
C TYR A 32 20.33 5.80 -1.20
N ARG A 33 20.36 6.29 0.05
CA ARG A 33 21.37 7.23 0.52
C ARG A 33 22.79 6.62 0.49
N LEU A 34 22.93 5.34 0.90
CA LEU A 34 24.21 4.65 0.87
C LEU A 34 24.73 4.48 -0.55
N VAL A 35 23.86 4.15 -1.51
CA VAL A 35 24.24 4.08 -2.93
C VAL A 35 24.76 5.43 -3.42
N LYS A 36 24.20 6.54 -2.99
CA LYS A 36 24.68 7.88 -3.37
C LYS A 36 26.02 8.27 -2.76
N THR A 37 26.33 7.77 -1.57
CA THR A 37 27.44 8.30 -0.74
C THR A 37 28.55 7.31 -0.45
N ARG A 38 28.38 6.01 -0.76
CA ARG A 38 29.35 4.95 -0.41
C ARG A 38 29.71 4.10 -1.63
N PRO A 39 30.88 3.43 -1.62
CA PRO A 39 31.21 2.41 -2.62
C PRO A 39 30.16 1.29 -2.64
N LEU A 40 29.84 0.75 -3.83
CA LEU A 40 28.82 -0.29 -3.97
C LEU A 40 29.12 -1.55 -3.16
N ALA A 41 30.38 -1.98 -3.07
CA ALA A 41 30.78 -3.11 -2.22
C ALA A 41 30.38 -2.92 -0.74
N PHE A 42 30.43 -1.68 -0.23
CA PHE A 42 29.96 -1.37 1.11
C PHE A 42 28.44 -1.51 1.21
N VAL A 43 27.69 -1.05 0.20
CA VAL A 43 26.22 -1.13 0.18
C VAL A 43 25.77 -2.58 0.10
N GLU A 44 26.42 -3.39 -0.75
CA GLU A 44 26.15 -4.83 -0.85
C GLU A 44 26.38 -5.54 0.49
N ALA A 45 27.52 -5.29 1.14
CA ALA A 45 27.83 -5.87 2.45
C ALA A 45 26.80 -5.44 3.52
N PHE A 46 26.35 -4.17 3.50
CA PHE A 46 25.29 -3.70 4.38
C PHE A 46 23.98 -4.45 4.15
N VAL A 47 23.54 -4.60 2.90
CA VAL A 47 22.29 -5.31 2.57
C VAL A 47 22.40 -6.79 2.92
N GLN A 48 23.51 -7.47 2.58
CA GLN A 48 23.76 -8.86 2.96
C GLN A 48 23.71 -9.07 4.48
N ARG A 49 24.26 -8.13 5.27
CA ARG A 49 24.17 -8.17 6.73
C ARG A 49 22.72 -8.08 7.21
N GLN A 50 21.86 -7.26 6.58
CA GLN A 50 20.45 -7.20 6.94
C GLN A 50 19.74 -8.53 6.63
N ILE A 51 20.03 -9.14 5.48
CA ILE A 51 19.52 -10.47 5.11
C ILE A 51 19.93 -11.51 6.15
N GLY A 52 21.21 -11.57 6.54
CA GLY A 52 21.73 -12.53 7.51
C GLY A 52 21.18 -12.37 8.94
N ARG A 53 20.57 -11.24 9.26
CA ARG A 53 19.91 -10.99 10.56
C ARG A 53 18.45 -11.42 10.61
N GLU A 54 17.90 -11.93 9.50
CA GLU A 54 16.49 -12.34 9.38
C GLU A 54 15.50 -11.25 9.87
N VAL A 55 15.86 -10.00 9.65
CA VAL A 55 15.02 -8.85 10.07
C VAL A 55 13.75 -8.77 9.22
N ARG A 56 12.77 -8.02 9.74
CA ARG A 56 11.59 -7.64 8.95
C ARG A 56 12.04 -7.00 7.64
N GLY A 57 11.40 -7.39 6.54
CA GLY A 57 11.75 -6.90 5.22
C GLY A 57 12.75 -7.79 4.47
N PHE A 58 12.96 -9.03 4.90
CA PHE A 58 13.89 -9.97 4.27
C PHE A 58 13.78 -9.98 2.74
N ALA A 59 12.59 -10.21 2.19
CA ALA A 59 12.41 -10.25 0.75
C ALA A 59 12.71 -8.89 0.07
N GLY A 60 12.42 -7.77 0.74
CA GLY A 60 12.80 -6.44 0.26
C GLY A 60 14.31 -6.25 0.19
N PHE A 61 15.06 -6.74 1.17
CA PHE A 61 16.53 -6.70 1.14
C PHE A 61 17.11 -7.63 0.07
N VAL A 62 16.54 -8.83 -0.13
CA VAL A 62 16.94 -9.73 -1.23
C VAL A 62 16.72 -9.06 -2.58
N LYS A 63 15.54 -8.46 -2.80
CA LYS A 63 15.25 -7.73 -4.05
C LYS A 63 16.17 -6.53 -4.25
N ALA A 64 16.47 -5.78 -3.19
CA ALA A 64 17.44 -4.69 -3.25
C ALA A 64 18.84 -5.18 -3.64
N LEU A 65 19.28 -6.33 -3.11
CA LEU A 65 20.57 -6.93 -3.47
C LEU A 65 20.62 -7.36 -4.94
N GLU A 66 19.54 -7.93 -5.47
CA GLU A 66 19.43 -8.28 -6.90
C GLU A 66 19.57 -7.04 -7.78
N ILE A 67 18.93 -5.94 -7.43
CA ILE A 67 19.00 -4.67 -8.13
C ILE A 67 20.44 -4.07 -8.05
N LEU A 68 21.06 -4.10 -6.88
CA LEU A 68 22.46 -3.68 -6.71
C LEU A 68 23.40 -4.45 -7.64
N LYS A 69 23.26 -5.77 -7.72
CA LYS A 69 24.07 -6.62 -8.61
C LYS A 69 23.78 -6.35 -10.09
N LYS A 70 22.49 -6.20 -10.45
CA LYS A 70 22.08 -5.94 -11.84
C LYS A 70 22.62 -4.63 -12.37
N TYR A 71 22.60 -3.59 -11.57
CA TYR A 71 22.99 -2.22 -11.97
C TYR A 71 24.33 -1.76 -11.42
N GLY A 72 25.13 -2.66 -10.80
CA GLY A 72 26.40 -2.30 -10.19
C GLY A 72 27.41 -1.63 -11.14
N GLY A 73 27.33 -1.94 -12.44
CA GLY A 73 28.12 -1.27 -13.49
C GLY A 73 27.53 0.06 -13.99
N ASN A 74 26.28 0.40 -13.60
CA ASN A 74 25.60 1.63 -14.00
C ASN A 74 24.96 2.31 -12.79
N ARG A 75 25.75 3.05 -12.05
CA ARG A 75 25.33 3.74 -10.82
C ARG A 75 24.16 4.71 -11.04
N GLY A 76 24.14 5.40 -12.18
CA GLY A 76 23.04 6.32 -12.50
C GLY A 76 21.70 5.61 -12.66
N ALA A 77 21.67 4.46 -13.33
CA ALA A 77 20.47 3.61 -13.43
C ALA A 77 20.07 3.07 -12.06
N LEU A 78 21.03 2.60 -11.25
CA LEU A 78 20.79 2.11 -9.89
C LEU A 78 20.16 3.18 -9.00
N GLU A 79 20.71 4.40 -9.02
CA GLU A 79 20.17 5.52 -8.24
C GLU A 79 18.72 5.85 -8.65
N LYS A 80 18.41 5.81 -9.94
CA LYS A 80 17.06 6.04 -10.45
C LYS A 80 16.07 4.96 -9.98
N VAL A 81 16.43 3.68 -10.08
CA VAL A 81 15.56 2.58 -9.60
C VAL A 81 15.25 2.75 -8.12
N LEU A 82 16.27 3.00 -7.29
CA LEU A 82 16.07 3.19 -5.85
C LEU A 82 15.30 4.47 -5.53
N MET A 83 15.52 5.55 -6.28
CA MET A 83 14.74 6.78 -6.17
C MET A 83 13.25 6.50 -6.43
N TYR A 84 12.93 5.81 -7.53
CA TYR A 84 11.54 5.44 -7.82
C TYR A 84 10.93 4.55 -6.74
N ALA A 85 11.70 3.58 -6.21
CA ALA A 85 11.23 2.73 -5.13
C ALA A 85 10.87 3.55 -3.88
N VAL A 86 11.72 4.51 -3.50
CA VAL A 86 11.44 5.41 -2.36
C VAL A 86 10.20 6.28 -2.62
N MET A 87 10.10 6.89 -3.81
CA MET A 87 8.99 7.76 -4.17
C MET A 87 7.64 7.02 -4.24
N LEU A 88 7.66 5.77 -4.69
CA LEU A 88 6.45 4.97 -4.89
C LEU A 88 6.06 4.14 -3.64
N TYR A 89 6.91 4.09 -2.61
CA TYR A 89 6.66 3.29 -1.41
C TYR A 89 5.30 3.58 -0.77
N ASP A 90 5.02 4.84 -0.48
CA ASP A 90 3.76 5.26 0.15
C ASP A 90 2.54 4.96 -0.72
N TYR A 91 2.69 5.07 -2.04
CA TYR A 91 1.65 4.70 -2.99
C TYR A 91 1.40 3.18 -2.94
N CYS A 92 2.45 2.36 -3.02
CA CYS A 92 2.34 0.91 -2.96
C CYS A 92 1.76 0.43 -1.62
N GLU A 93 2.08 1.10 -0.52
CA GLU A 93 1.50 0.81 0.81
C GLU A 93 0.00 1.09 0.85
N LYS A 94 -0.45 2.18 0.23
CA LYS A 94 -1.85 2.63 0.23
C LYS A 94 -2.68 2.03 -0.90
N GLU A 95 -2.06 1.55 -1.96
CA GLU A 95 -2.75 1.05 -3.16
C GLU A 95 -3.87 0.04 -2.87
N PRO A 96 -3.69 -0.98 -1.99
CA PRO A 96 -4.76 -1.91 -1.68
C PRO A 96 -6.00 -1.22 -1.11
N VAL A 97 -5.80 -0.24 -0.22
CA VAL A 97 -6.89 0.55 0.37
C VAL A 97 -7.55 1.45 -0.67
N LEU A 98 -6.77 2.07 -1.55
CA LEU A 98 -7.30 2.93 -2.61
C LEU A 98 -8.17 2.13 -3.59
N LYS A 99 -7.75 0.91 -3.94
CA LYS A 99 -8.57 0.00 -4.78
C LYS A 99 -9.88 -0.37 -4.10
N LEU A 100 -9.83 -0.76 -2.82
CA LEU A 100 -11.05 -1.06 -2.05
C LEU A 100 -11.96 0.16 -1.96
N LYS A 101 -11.40 1.35 -1.73
CA LYS A 101 -12.17 2.58 -1.66
C LYS A 101 -12.85 2.91 -2.99
N ALA A 102 -12.13 2.79 -4.11
CA ALA A 102 -12.68 3.05 -5.44
C ALA A 102 -13.88 2.17 -5.78
N VAL A 103 -13.88 0.90 -5.34
CA VAL A 103 -15.01 -0.02 -5.53
C VAL A 103 -16.08 0.19 -4.46
N GLY A 104 -15.70 0.36 -3.21
CA GLY A 104 -16.62 0.34 -2.08
C GLY A 104 -17.37 1.66 -1.87
N GLU A 105 -16.73 2.81 -2.09
CA GLU A 105 -17.37 4.12 -1.81
C GLU A 105 -18.65 4.35 -2.64
N PRO A 106 -18.71 4.04 -3.95
CA PRO A 106 -19.95 4.14 -4.73
C PRO A 106 -21.07 3.23 -4.21
N ILE A 107 -20.72 2.02 -3.75
CA ILE A 107 -21.70 1.06 -3.19
C ILE A 107 -22.25 1.58 -1.88
N ILE A 108 -21.38 2.05 -0.98
CA ILE A 108 -21.79 2.64 0.30
C ILE A 108 -22.71 3.82 0.06
N LYS A 109 -22.33 4.72 -0.85
CA LYS A 109 -23.15 5.86 -1.22
C LYS A 109 -24.54 5.44 -1.71
N GLN A 110 -24.62 4.47 -2.61
CA GLN A 110 -25.90 3.96 -3.11
C GLN A 110 -26.80 3.40 -2.01
N VAL A 111 -26.23 2.63 -1.06
CA VAL A 111 -27.00 2.05 0.06
C VAL A 111 -27.50 3.17 1.00
N VAL A 112 -26.65 4.14 1.33
CA VAL A 112 -26.99 5.25 2.22
C VAL A 112 -28.05 6.14 1.61
N GLU A 113 -27.87 6.58 0.36
CA GLU A 113 -28.80 7.45 -0.35
C GLU A 113 -30.12 6.75 -0.67
N GLY A 114 -30.10 5.43 -0.90
CA GLY A 114 -31.31 4.59 -1.06
C GLY A 114 -32.22 4.58 0.18
N ARG A 115 -31.69 4.95 1.35
CA ARG A 115 -32.43 5.17 2.61
C ARG A 115 -32.88 6.61 2.83
N GLY A 116 -32.66 7.49 1.86
CA GLY A 116 -32.96 8.92 1.99
C GLY A 116 -32.02 9.67 2.92
N VAL A 117 -30.83 9.13 3.17
CA VAL A 117 -29.78 9.70 4.03
C VAL A 117 -28.72 10.37 3.18
N GLU A 118 -28.25 11.54 3.57
CA GLU A 118 -27.20 12.26 2.86
C GLU A 118 -25.82 11.63 3.17
N PHE A 119 -25.13 11.15 2.13
CA PHE A 119 -23.78 10.59 2.24
C PHE A 119 -22.74 11.69 2.18
N GLU A 120 -21.85 11.79 3.18
CA GLU A 120 -20.77 12.78 3.22
C GLU A 120 -19.40 12.19 2.81
N GLY A 121 -19.23 10.87 2.92
CA GLY A 121 -18.01 10.18 2.55
C GLY A 121 -17.74 8.92 3.37
N ALA A 122 -16.74 8.16 2.93
CA ALA A 122 -16.26 7.01 3.65
C ALA A 122 -14.74 7.01 3.76
N THR A 123 -14.21 6.62 4.92
CA THR A 123 -12.79 6.32 5.10
C THR A 123 -12.60 4.84 5.29
N MET A 124 -11.53 4.28 4.71
CA MET A 124 -11.21 2.86 4.80
C MET A 124 -9.78 2.69 5.31
N ARG A 125 -9.58 1.68 6.17
CA ARG A 125 -8.26 1.24 6.63
C ARG A 125 -8.17 -0.27 6.50
N LEU A 126 -7.03 -0.75 6.01
CA LEU A 126 -6.79 -2.18 5.80
C LEU A 126 -5.68 -2.66 6.75
N HIS A 127 -5.99 -3.69 7.54
CA HIS A 127 -5.05 -4.35 8.45
C HIS A 127 -5.09 -5.86 8.20
N GLY A 128 -4.22 -6.35 7.31
CA GLY A 128 -4.28 -7.73 6.84
C GLY A 128 -5.58 -8.01 6.10
N ARG A 129 -6.44 -8.87 6.67
CA ARG A 129 -7.78 -9.16 6.13
C ARG A 129 -8.90 -8.34 6.76
N ASN A 130 -8.59 -7.50 7.74
CA ASN A 130 -9.58 -6.68 8.41
C ASN A 130 -9.65 -5.30 7.75
N VAL A 131 -10.85 -4.91 7.33
CA VAL A 131 -11.13 -3.59 6.76
C VAL A 131 -12.00 -2.82 7.72
N GLU A 132 -11.52 -1.69 8.17
CA GLU A 132 -12.27 -0.73 8.97
C GLU A 132 -12.84 0.35 8.05
N ILE A 133 -14.15 0.55 8.11
CA ILE A 133 -14.87 1.51 7.29
C ILE A 133 -15.64 2.45 8.22
N ASN A 134 -15.33 3.74 8.15
CA ASN A 134 -16.10 4.77 8.82
C ASN A 134 -16.91 5.54 7.77
N VAL A 135 -18.23 5.45 7.84
CA VAL A 135 -19.19 6.08 6.94
C VAL A 135 -19.76 7.31 7.61
N ARG A 136 -19.55 8.49 7.02
CA ARG A 136 -20.10 9.75 7.49
C ARG A 136 -21.37 10.08 6.75
N VAL A 137 -22.41 10.35 7.52
CA VAL A 137 -23.75 10.68 7.02
C VAL A 137 -24.30 11.91 7.74
N ARG A 138 -25.22 12.61 7.10
CA ARG A 138 -25.89 13.78 7.67
C ARG A 138 -27.36 13.46 7.94
N ARG A 139 -27.85 13.92 9.09
CA ARG A 139 -29.28 13.80 9.48
C ARG A 139 -29.80 12.36 9.47
N PHE A 140 -29.04 11.44 10.00
CA PHE A 140 -29.45 10.05 10.13
C PHE A 140 -30.12 9.80 11.49
N TYR A 141 -31.40 9.47 11.49
CA TYR A 141 -32.22 9.18 12.69
C TYR A 141 -32.56 7.69 12.82
N GLY A 142 -32.00 6.84 11.98
CA GLY A 142 -32.25 5.41 11.95
C GLY A 142 -31.33 4.61 12.86
N ASN A 143 -31.41 3.28 12.75
CA ASN A 143 -30.54 2.36 13.48
C ASN A 143 -29.18 2.22 12.76
N PRO A 144 -28.06 2.72 13.33
CA PRO A 144 -26.74 2.64 12.71
C PRO A 144 -26.29 1.20 12.44
N LYS A 145 -26.63 0.25 13.30
CA LYS A 145 -26.29 -1.17 13.13
C LYS A 145 -26.99 -1.78 11.92
N ALA A 146 -28.27 -1.44 11.70
CA ALA A 146 -29.03 -1.94 10.55
C ALA A 146 -28.43 -1.41 9.24
N LEU A 147 -28.09 -0.11 9.18
CA LEU A 147 -27.43 0.48 8.01
C LEU A 147 -26.04 -0.14 7.76
N ALA A 148 -25.25 -0.35 8.81
CA ALA A 148 -23.94 -1.00 8.71
C ALA A 148 -24.05 -2.43 8.15
N MET A 149 -25.03 -3.21 8.59
CA MET A 149 -25.28 -4.57 8.09
C MET A 149 -25.66 -4.58 6.60
N GLU A 150 -26.46 -3.61 6.15
CA GLU A 150 -26.82 -3.51 4.73
C GLU A 150 -25.62 -3.13 3.87
N ILE A 151 -24.81 -2.18 4.33
CA ILE A 151 -23.55 -1.81 3.66
C ILE A 151 -22.62 -3.04 3.60
N GLU A 152 -22.47 -3.76 4.70
CA GLU A 152 -21.66 -4.98 4.73
C GLU A 152 -22.14 -6.01 3.71
N LYS A 153 -23.45 -6.28 3.68
CA LYS A 153 -24.04 -7.22 2.71
C LYS A 153 -23.78 -6.79 1.27
N ALA A 154 -23.94 -5.50 0.96
CA ALA A 154 -23.71 -4.96 -0.38
C ALA A 154 -22.23 -5.04 -0.79
N LEU A 155 -21.30 -4.73 0.12
CA LEU A 155 -19.87 -4.84 -0.12
C LEU A 155 -19.43 -6.30 -0.31
N LYS A 156 -19.91 -7.21 0.55
CA LYS A 156 -19.60 -8.66 0.47
C LYS A 156 -20.06 -9.32 -0.82
N ALA A 157 -21.00 -8.74 -1.54
CA ALA A 157 -21.40 -9.19 -2.87
C ALA A 157 -20.35 -8.90 -3.96
N LYS A 158 -19.31 -8.13 -3.65
CA LYS A 158 -18.19 -7.86 -4.56
C LYS A 158 -16.99 -8.73 -4.22
N GLU A 159 -16.31 -9.22 -5.26
CA GLU A 159 -15.16 -10.12 -5.14
C GLU A 159 -14.05 -9.52 -4.25
N GLU A 160 -13.78 -8.21 -4.40
CA GLU A 160 -12.75 -7.49 -3.66
C GLU A 160 -12.96 -7.51 -2.16
N PHE A 161 -14.21 -7.64 -1.70
CA PHE A 161 -14.58 -7.64 -0.28
C PHE A 161 -14.99 -9.02 0.26
N SER A 162 -15.20 -10.02 -0.59
CA SER A 162 -15.80 -11.32 -0.23
C SER A 162 -15.03 -12.03 0.90
N ASN A 163 -13.70 -11.99 0.87
CA ASN A 163 -12.79 -12.67 1.80
C ASN A 163 -12.23 -11.76 2.90
N LEU A 164 -12.76 -10.54 3.04
CA LEU A 164 -12.30 -9.55 4.03
C LEU A 164 -13.25 -9.52 5.23
N ASN A 165 -12.72 -9.29 6.42
CA ASN A 165 -13.53 -9.02 7.62
C ASN A 165 -13.83 -7.53 7.68
N LEU A 166 -15.11 -7.17 7.56
CA LEU A 166 -15.53 -5.77 7.55
C LEU A 166 -15.97 -5.35 8.96
N ARG A 167 -15.51 -4.18 9.38
CA ARG A 167 -16.01 -3.46 10.55
C ARG A 167 -16.47 -2.09 10.09
N ILE A 168 -17.76 -1.82 10.23
CA ILE A 168 -18.40 -0.62 9.69
C ILE A 168 -18.99 0.20 10.83
N TRP A 169 -18.61 1.46 10.87
CA TRP A 169 -19.17 2.46 11.80
C TRP A 169 -19.90 3.53 11.01
N ILE A 170 -21.04 3.94 11.53
CA ILE A 170 -21.83 5.06 10.99
C ILE A 170 -21.67 6.23 11.93
N GLU A 171 -21.10 7.32 11.41
CA GLU A 171 -20.93 8.60 12.11
C GLU A 171 -21.96 9.58 11.54
N SER A 172 -22.96 9.96 12.36
CA SER A 172 -23.96 10.96 12.00
C SER A 172 -23.56 12.32 12.54
N ARG A 173 -23.62 13.33 11.70
CA ARG A 173 -23.46 14.75 12.06
C ARG A 173 -24.77 15.50 11.90
#